data_7994754e7d9b7ca06cd37cf84d3de122
#
_entry.id   7994754e7d9b7ca06cd37cf84d3de122
#
_cell.length_a   1.000
_cell.length_b   1.000
_cell.length_c   1.000
_cell.angle_alpha   90.00
_cell.angle_beta   90.00
_cell.angle_gamma   90.00
#
_symmetry.space_group_name_H-M   'P 1'
#
loop_
_entity.id
_entity.type
_entity.pdbx_description
1 polymer ?
#
loop_
_entity_poly.entity_id
_entity_poly.type
_entity_poly.pdbx_seq_one_letter_code
_entity_poly.pdbx_strand_id
1 'polypeptide(L)'
;MTEEKGTDVKNVIVGAVIGIASILPGVSGGLIAVLCGIYERLIEDLSDLRHKLFDDFRFLFTIGIGLLAGMMVCAIVLDYTMSAFSMACMAFFFGLILAQIPEVYALSGCEEGSKIPASAIVALAFGLGLIGVMIYVNATGNGGIKPDDHSIANMIVFAVCGVLLAISKIMPGISGSSLLIALGLFDVTISSMAHLDMFFLAPLCVGLVIGILGFAKVMEYCLKNYRMETYFLIMGLTVGSLMIIIQELVGMGPSAADIVIAVIAGIVGVAVSYGFNVYGRKVKG
;
A
#
# COMPACT_ATOMS: atom_id res chain seq x y z
N MET A 1 -17.91 -6.42 33.09
CA MET A 1 -17.62 -4.98 32.86
C MET A 1 -16.13 -4.62 32.79
N THR A 2 -15.25 -5.12 33.64
CA THR A 2 -13.80 -4.86 33.59
C THR A 2 -13.09 -5.67 32.50
N GLU A 3 -13.44 -6.92 32.29
CA GLU A 3 -12.88 -7.77 31.21
C GLU A 3 -13.30 -7.30 29.80
N GLU A 4 -14.54 -6.89 29.62
CA GLU A 4 -15.03 -6.35 28.34
C GLU A 4 -14.32 -5.05 27.94
N LYS A 5 -14.09 -4.12 28.91
CA LYS A 5 -13.33 -2.88 28.64
C LYS A 5 -11.87 -3.19 28.25
N GLY A 6 -11.26 -4.21 28.85
CA GLY A 6 -9.91 -4.65 28.49
C GLY A 6 -9.82 -5.18 27.07
N THR A 7 -10.86 -5.89 26.60
CA THR A 7 -10.95 -6.42 25.25
C THR A 7 -11.13 -5.31 24.22
N ASP A 8 -11.97 -4.30 24.50
CA ASP A 8 -12.17 -3.15 23.61
C ASP A 8 -10.89 -2.33 23.41
N VAL A 9 -10.17 -2.04 24.50
CA VAL A 9 -8.88 -1.31 24.43
C VAL A 9 -7.86 -2.11 23.59
N LYS A 10 -7.80 -3.42 23.80
CA LYS A 10 -6.92 -4.30 22.99
C LYS A 10 -7.30 -4.23 21.51
N ASN A 11 -8.59 -4.30 21.18
CA ASN A 11 -9.06 -4.23 19.81
C ASN A 11 -8.71 -2.89 19.16
N VAL A 12 -8.91 -1.76 19.87
CA VAL A 12 -8.53 -0.42 19.39
C VAL A 12 -7.02 -0.34 19.13
N ILE A 13 -6.17 -0.86 20.03
CA ILE A 13 -4.72 -0.89 19.84
C ILE A 13 -4.34 -1.72 18.62
N VAL A 14 -4.91 -2.92 18.49
CA VAL A 14 -4.65 -3.81 17.33
C VAL A 14 -5.11 -3.14 16.04
N GLY A 15 -6.31 -2.53 16.05
CA GLY A 15 -6.80 -1.74 14.92
C GLY A 15 -5.84 -0.61 14.55
N ALA A 16 -5.31 0.14 15.54
CA ALA A 16 -4.38 1.22 15.29
C ALA A 16 -3.06 0.74 14.65
N VAL A 17 -2.51 -0.38 15.12
CA VAL A 17 -1.31 -0.99 14.51
C VAL A 17 -1.58 -1.42 13.07
N ILE A 18 -2.74 -2.01 12.79
CA ILE A 18 -3.16 -2.35 11.42
C ILE A 18 -3.31 -1.09 10.57
N GLY A 19 -3.88 -0.01 11.13
CA GLY A 19 -4.04 1.28 10.45
C GLY A 19 -2.70 1.89 10.05
N ILE A 20 -1.73 1.95 10.97
CA ILE A 20 -0.36 2.40 10.71
C ILE A 20 0.28 1.57 9.59
N ALA A 21 0.22 0.24 9.71
CA ALA A 21 0.79 -0.67 8.72
C ALA A 21 0.14 -0.54 7.33
N SER A 22 -1.13 -0.14 7.28
CA SER A 22 -1.86 0.03 6.02
C SER A 22 -1.42 1.24 5.19
N ILE A 23 -0.82 2.24 5.82
CA ILE A 23 -0.30 3.44 5.15
C ILE A 23 1.15 3.23 4.72
N LEU A 24 1.96 2.56 5.55
CA LEU A 24 3.38 2.39 5.26
C LEU A 24 3.59 1.56 3.98
N PRO A 25 4.35 2.07 3.00
CA PRO A 25 4.74 1.30 1.84
C PRO A 25 5.50 0.05 2.28
N GLY A 26 5.19 -1.09 1.69
CA GLY A 26 5.91 -2.31 2.01
C GLY A 26 5.44 -3.07 3.25
N VAL A 27 4.44 -2.58 3.94
CA VAL A 27 3.84 -3.29 5.09
C VAL A 27 2.37 -3.58 4.78
N SER A 28 1.96 -4.83 4.93
CA SER A 28 0.57 -5.23 4.71
C SER A 28 -0.21 -5.20 6.02
N GLY A 29 -1.25 -4.37 6.10
CA GLY A 29 -2.17 -4.36 7.24
C GLY A 29 -2.82 -5.73 7.49
N GLY A 30 -3.09 -6.48 6.41
CA GLY A 30 -3.60 -7.86 6.50
C GLY A 30 -2.61 -8.81 7.19
N LEU A 31 -1.31 -8.68 6.92
CA LEU A 31 -0.28 -9.45 7.61
C LEU A 31 -0.27 -9.13 9.12
N ILE A 32 -0.38 -7.87 9.48
CA ILE A 32 -0.47 -7.47 10.89
C ILE A 32 -1.72 -8.06 11.56
N ALA A 33 -2.86 -8.09 10.87
CA ALA A 33 -4.08 -8.72 11.38
C ALA A 33 -3.88 -10.23 11.64
N VAL A 34 -3.14 -10.94 10.76
CA VAL A 34 -2.74 -12.35 10.95
C VAL A 34 -1.84 -12.47 12.19
N LEU A 35 -0.83 -11.62 12.33
CA LEU A 35 0.10 -11.63 13.47
C LEU A 35 -0.61 -11.36 14.80
N CYS A 36 -1.64 -10.52 14.79
CA CYS A 36 -2.47 -10.23 15.95
C CYS A 36 -3.55 -11.32 16.24
N GLY A 37 -3.66 -12.34 15.38
CA GLY A 37 -4.62 -13.44 15.53
C GLY A 37 -6.08 -13.04 15.33
N ILE A 38 -6.36 -11.95 14.63
CA ILE A 38 -7.73 -11.45 14.38
C ILE A 38 -8.16 -11.56 12.92
N TYR A 39 -7.26 -11.99 12.02
CA TYR A 39 -7.50 -12.00 10.58
C TYR A 39 -8.70 -12.86 10.19
N GLU A 40 -8.76 -14.11 10.69
CA GLU A 40 -9.85 -15.03 10.36
C GLU A 40 -11.20 -14.48 10.78
N ARG A 41 -11.30 -13.99 12.03
CA ARG A 41 -12.52 -13.36 12.55
C ARG A 41 -12.92 -12.14 11.73
N LEU A 42 -11.94 -11.28 11.38
CA LEU A 42 -12.18 -10.07 10.57
C LEU A 42 -12.70 -10.44 9.18
N ILE A 43 -12.12 -11.45 8.53
CA ILE A 43 -12.57 -11.91 7.19
C ILE A 43 -13.95 -12.56 7.28
N GLU A 44 -14.20 -13.37 8.31
CA GLU A 44 -15.50 -14.02 8.53
C GLU A 44 -16.61 -12.98 8.73
N ASP A 45 -16.37 -11.94 9.56
CA ASP A 45 -17.33 -10.88 9.82
C ASP A 45 -17.55 -9.98 8.59
N LEU A 46 -16.49 -9.71 7.80
CA LEU A 46 -16.58 -8.94 6.56
C LEU A 46 -17.24 -9.71 5.41
N SER A 47 -17.13 -11.04 5.39
CA SER A 47 -17.76 -11.87 4.35
C SER A 47 -19.28 -11.98 4.50
N ASP A 48 -19.80 -11.89 5.72
CA ASP A 48 -21.24 -11.92 6.02
C ASP A 48 -21.68 -10.67 6.80
N LEU A 49 -21.34 -9.51 6.26
CA LEU A 49 -21.68 -8.20 6.83
C LEU A 49 -23.18 -8.05 7.17
N ARG A 50 -24.05 -8.74 6.43
CA ARG A 50 -25.50 -8.56 6.56
C ARG A 50 -26.06 -9.20 7.84
N HIS A 51 -25.45 -10.30 8.30
CA HIS A 51 -25.90 -11.00 9.51
C HIS A 51 -24.97 -10.72 10.69
N LYS A 52 -23.66 -10.69 10.47
CA LYS A 52 -22.65 -10.54 11.54
C LYS A 52 -22.37 -9.08 11.93
N LEU A 53 -22.77 -8.09 11.11
CA LEU A 53 -22.59 -6.67 11.45
C LEU A 53 -23.27 -6.32 12.80
N PHE A 54 -24.37 -6.98 13.13
CA PHE A 54 -25.10 -6.73 14.38
C PHE A 54 -24.60 -7.61 15.54
N ASP A 55 -24.14 -8.82 15.24
CA ASP A 55 -23.69 -9.77 16.27
C ASP A 55 -22.30 -9.42 16.81
N ASP A 56 -21.35 -9.01 15.92
CA ASP A 56 -19.99 -8.64 16.27
C ASP A 56 -19.71 -7.13 16.09
N PHE A 57 -20.77 -6.30 16.09
CA PHE A 57 -20.66 -4.84 15.89
C PHE A 57 -19.60 -4.19 16.78
N ARG A 58 -19.54 -4.57 18.05
CA ARG A 58 -18.61 -4.02 19.03
C ARG A 58 -17.15 -4.30 18.64
N PHE A 59 -16.86 -5.52 18.17
CA PHE A 59 -15.53 -5.89 17.69
C PHE A 59 -15.16 -5.10 16.43
N LEU A 60 -16.00 -5.11 15.40
CA LEU A 60 -15.77 -4.39 14.14
C LEU A 60 -15.63 -2.89 14.38
N PHE A 61 -16.46 -2.31 15.25
CA PHE A 61 -16.44 -0.90 15.58
C PHE A 61 -15.15 -0.50 16.32
N THR A 62 -14.73 -1.29 17.32
CA THR A 62 -13.50 -1.00 18.08
C THR A 62 -12.24 -1.16 17.22
N ILE A 63 -12.16 -2.19 16.36
CA ILE A 63 -11.09 -2.35 15.38
C ILE A 63 -11.12 -1.21 14.36
N GLY A 64 -12.30 -0.85 13.85
CA GLY A 64 -12.48 0.22 12.86
C GLY A 64 -12.04 1.59 13.39
N ILE A 65 -12.44 1.96 14.62
CA ILE A 65 -11.98 3.20 15.26
C ILE A 65 -10.45 3.18 15.42
N GLY A 66 -9.89 2.07 15.91
CA GLY A 66 -8.46 1.90 16.06
C GLY A 66 -7.74 2.08 14.72
N LEU A 67 -8.23 1.42 13.67
CA LEU A 67 -7.67 1.49 12.32
C LEU A 67 -7.65 2.94 11.80
N LEU A 68 -8.78 3.64 11.88
CA LEU A 68 -8.87 5.04 11.44
C LEU A 68 -7.95 5.94 12.26
N ALA A 69 -7.92 5.77 13.59
CA ALA A 69 -7.02 6.53 14.47
C ALA A 69 -5.54 6.26 14.13
N GLY A 70 -5.16 5.00 13.92
CA GLY A 70 -3.81 4.61 13.52
C GLY A 70 -3.41 5.18 12.17
N MET A 71 -4.32 5.12 11.19
CA MET A 71 -4.11 5.75 9.87
C MET A 71 -3.90 7.26 10.00
N MET A 72 -4.75 7.94 10.77
CA MET A 72 -4.64 9.40 10.96
C MET A 72 -3.31 9.78 11.63
N VAL A 73 -2.95 9.12 12.73
CA VAL A 73 -1.68 9.37 13.43
C VAL A 73 -0.50 9.12 12.50
N CYS A 74 -0.52 8.01 11.76
CA CYS A 74 0.53 7.71 10.79
C CYS A 74 0.61 8.76 9.68
N ALA A 75 -0.54 9.21 9.14
CA ALA A 75 -0.58 10.23 8.10
C ALA A 75 0.03 11.55 8.59
N ILE A 76 -0.34 12.01 9.80
CA ILE A 76 0.21 13.24 10.39
C ILE A 76 1.73 13.12 10.61
N VAL A 77 2.19 11.98 11.14
CA VAL A 77 3.63 11.74 11.35
C VAL A 77 4.37 11.69 10.02
N LEU A 78 3.82 11.03 9.02
CA LEU A 78 4.43 10.94 7.69
C LEU A 78 4.46 12.30 6.98
N ASP A 79 3.37 13.06 7.01
CA ASP A 79 3.30 14.39 6.41
C ASP A 79 4.39 15.31 6.99
N TYR A 80 4.52 15.33 8.31
CA TYR A 80 5.59 16.05 9.00
C TYR A 80 6.99 15.51 8.63
N THR A 81 7.17 14.20 8.65
CA THR A 81 8.48 13.57 8.40
C THR A 81 8.91 13.74 6.94
N MET A 82 7.97 13.65 5.99
CA MET A 82 8.24 13.87 4.57
C MET A 82 8.58 15.33 4.29
N SER A 83 7.96 16.29 4.98
CA SER A 83 8.32 17.70 4.82
C SER A 83 9.67 18.05 5.47
N ALA A 84 10.02 17.44 6.60
CA ALA A 84 11.25 17.73 7.34
C ALA A 84 12.47 16.91 6.88
N PHE A 85 12.26 15.64 6.47
CA PHE A 85 13.30 14.65 6.16
C PHE A 85 12.96 13.85 4.89
N SER A 86 12.55 14.54 3.83
CA SER A 86 12.05 13.93 2.59
C SER A 86 12.96 12.82 2.05
N MET A 87 14.26 13.09 1.96
CA MET A 87 15.23 12.13 1.43
C MET A 87 15.33 10.85 2.26
N ALA A 88 15.38 10.96 3.60
CA ALA A 88 15.44 9.81 4.48
C ALA A 88 14.16 8.97 4.39
N CYS A 89 12.98 9.63 4.34
CA CYS A 89 11.69 8.98 4.14
C CYS A 89 11.61 8.21 2.82
N MET A 90 11.99 8.87 1.72
CA MET A 90 11.97 8.25 0.39
C MET A 90 12.93 7.06 0.31
N ALA A 91 14.14 7.19 0.87
CA ALA A 91 15.08 6.09 0.93
C ALA A 91 14.60 4.92 1.83
N PHE A 92 13.94 5.23 2.94
CA PHE A 92 13.30 4.22 3.79
C PHE A 92 12.20 3.46 3.02
N PHE A 93 11.33 4.18 2.28
CA PHE A 93 10.30 3.55 1.45
C PHE A 93 10.88 2.73 0.31
N PHE A 94 11.96 3.22 -0.31
CA PHE A 94 12.72 2.45 -1.29
C PHE A 94 13.15 1.09 -0.73
N GLY A 95 13.72 1.09 0.47
CA GLY A 95 14.14 -0.14 1.16
C GLY A 95 12.97 -1.07 1.47
N LEU A 96 11.86 -0.53 1.98
CA LEU A 96 10.64 -1.30 2.26
C LEU A 96 10.10 -2.01 1.00
N ILE A 97 10.01 -1.27 -0.12
CA ILE A 97 9.47 -1.78 -1.39
C ILE A 97 10.43 -2.78 -2.03
N LEU A 98 11.75 -2.50 -2.00
CA LEU A 98 12.77 -3.39 -2.56
C LEU A 98 12.72 -4.78 -1.92
N ALA A 99 12.53 -4.84 -0.61
CA ALA A 99 12.44 -6.10 0.13
C ALA A 99 11.18 -6.92 -0.15
N GLN A 100 10.16 -6.37 -0.85
CA GLN A 100 8.96 -7.10 -1.26
C GLN A 100 9.13 -7.86 -2.58
N ILE A 101 10.06 -7.47 -3.44
CA ILE A 101 10.23 -8.08 -4.77
C ILE A 101 10.36 -9.60 -4.69
N PRO A 102 11.22 -10.18 -3.82
CA PRO A 102 11.33 -11.63 -3.69
C PRO A 102 10.02 -12.31 -3.27
N GLU A 103 9.21 -11.65 -2.44
CA GLU A 103 7.92 -12.19 -2.00
C GLU A 103 6.89 -12.19 -3.12
N VAL A 104 6.79 -11.09 -3.88
CA VAL A 104 5.93 -10.99 -5.07
C VAL A 104 6.32 -12.06 -6.10
N TYR A 105 7.62 -12.29 -6.30
CA TYR A 105 8.12 -13.35 -7.16
C TYR A 105 7.70 -14.74 -6.65
N ALA A 106 7.90 -15.03 -5.37
CA ALA A 106 7.50 -16.31 -4.78
C ALA A 106 5.98 -16.56 -4.90
N LEU A 107 5.14 -15.52 -4.75
CA LEU A 107 3.70 -15.61 -4.90
C LEU A 107 3.25 -15.86 -6.35
N SER A 108 4.09 -15.58 -7.36
CA SER A 108 3.76 -15.84 -8.76
C SER A 108 3.62 -17.33 -9.08
N GLY A 109 4.11 -18.21 -8.21
CA GLY A 109 4.14 -19.65 -8.43
C GLY A 109 5.21 -20.11 -9.43
N CYS A 110 6.18 -19.22 -9.73
CA CYS A 110 7.32 -19.57 -10.56
C CYS A 110 8.32 -20.40 -9.72
N GLU A 111 8.47 -21.68 -10.04
CA GLU A 111 9.47 -22.56 -9.39
C GLU A 111 10.87 -22.19 -9.85
N GLU A 112 11.87 -22.35 -8.96
CA GLU A 112 13.28 -22.15 -9.31
C GLU A 112 13.69 -23.07 -10.46
N GLY A 113 14.17 -22.46 -11.56
CA GLY A 113 14.59 -23.20 -12.77
C GLY A 113 13.47 -23.46 -13.79
N SER A 114 12.23 -23.07 -13.52
CA SER A 114 11.16 -23.14 -14.51
C SER A 114 11.33 -22.04 -15.58
N LYS A 115 10.92 -22.33 -16.82
CA LYS A 115 10.91 -21.33 -17.89
C LYS A 115 9.76 -20.34 -17.65
N ILE A 116 10.10 -19.06 -17.48
CA ILE A 116 9.11 -17.99 -17.41
C ILE A 116 8.42 -17.87 -18.77
N PRO A 117 7.09 -17.96 -18.84
CA PRO A 117 6.37 -17.84 -20.09
C PRO A 117 6.48 -16.41 -20.66
N ALA A 118 6.48 -16.30 -21.99
CA ALA A 118 6.58 -15.00 -22.65
C ALA A 118 5.45 -14.03 -22.23
N SER A 119 4.25 -14.54 -21.92
CA SER A 119 3.12 -13.76 -21.40
C SER A 119 3.43 -13.05 -20.09
N ALA A 120 4.12 -13.70 -19.16
CA ALA A 120 4.54 -13.09 -17.90
C ALA A 120 5.61 -11.99 -18.12
N ILE A 121 6.55 -12.22 -19.05
CA ILE A 121 7.55 -11.19 -19.41
C ILE A 121 6.87 -9.98 -20.04
N VAL A 122 5.88 -10.19 -20.93
CA VAL A 122 5.08 -9.10 -21.52
C VAL A 122 4.31 -8.34 -20.44
N ALA A 123 3.72 -9.04 -19.47
CA ALA A 123 3.00 -8.41 -18.37
C ALA A 123 3.94 -7.54 -17.49
N LEU A 124 5.14 -8.03 -17.18
CA LEU A 124 6.17 -7.25 -16.48
C LEU A 124 6.59 -6.02 -17.27
N ALA A 125 6.87 -6.19 -18.58
CA ALA A 125 7.25 -5.10 -19.47
C ALA A 125 6.12 -4.06 -19.59
N PHE A 126 4.86 -4.51 -19.60
CA PHE A 126 3.70 -3.61 -19.60
C PHE A 126 3.62 -2.79 -18.32
N GLY A 127 3.82 -3.41 -17.14
CA GLY A 127 3.87 -2.71 -15.86
C GLY A 127 5.00 -1.66 -15.81
N LEU A 128 6.20 -2.02 -16.25
CA LEU A 128 7.34 -1.10 -16.37
C LEU A 128 7.04 0.03 -17.37
N GLY A 129 6.45 -0.31 -18.52
CA GLY A 129 6.09 0.65 -19.55
C GLY A 129 5.07 1.68 -19.08
N LEU A 130 4.08 1.25 -18.29
CA LEU A 130 3.09 2.14 -17.69
C LEU A 130 3.76 3.19 -16.79
N ILE A 131 4.69 2.77 -15.94
CA ILE A 131 5.45 3.67 -15.08
C ILE A 131 6.39 4.56 -15.93
N GLY A 132 7.02 4.01 -16.96
CA GLY A 132 7.85 4.79 -17.88
C GLY A 132 7.07 5.92 -18.57
N VAL A 133 5.84 5.66 -18.99
CA VAL A 133 4.94 6.70 -19.54
C VAL A 133 4.63 7.76 -18.48
N MET A 134 4.37 7.35 -17.22
CA MET A 134 4.13 8.32 -16.15
C MET A 134 5.34 9.21 -15.87
N ILE A 135 6.55 8.63 -15.81
CA ILE A 135 7.79 9.38 -15.66
C ILE A 135 7.94 10.40 -16.81
N TYR A 136 7.68 9.97 -18.05
CA TYR A 136 7.76 10.84 -19.23
C TYR A 136 6.75 12.00 -19.16
N VAL A 137 5.49 11.71 -18.79
CA VAL A 137 4.42 12.72 -18.68
C VAL A 137 4.74 13.73 -17.57
N ASN A 138 5.24 13.27 -16.43
CA ASN A 138 5.68 14.15 -15.34
C ASN A 138 6.88 15.02 -15.74
N ALA A 139 7.85 14.46 -16.47
CA ALA A 139 9.03 15.20 -16.95
C ALA A 139 8.69 16.29 -17.99
N THR A 140 7.62 16.10 -18.77
CA THR A 140 7.15 17.10 -19.74
C THR A 140 6.33 18.23 -19.13
N GLY A 141 6.08 18.19 -17.81
CA GLY A 141 5.32 19.22 -17.08
C GLY A 141 3.81 19.20 -17.33
N ASN A 142 3.31 18.24 -18.11
CA ASN A 142 1.90 18.13 -18.49
C ASN A 142 1.06 17.21 -17.58
N GLY A 143 1.63 16.60 -16.54
CA GLY A 143 1.00 15.49 -15.83
C GLY A 143 1.06 15.53 -14.31
N GLY A 144 1.51 16.58 -13.67
CA GLY A 144 1.53 16.64 -12.20
C GLY A 144 0.17 17.00 -11.62
N ILE A 145 -0.40 16.15 -10.77
CA ILE A 145 -1.51 16.56 -9.90
C ILE A 145 -0.92 17.53 -8.88
N LYS A 146 -1.35 18.79 -8.96
CA LYS A 146 -0.97 19.78 -7.94
C LYS A 146 -1.89 19.63 -6.73
N PRO A 147 -1.35 19.57 -5.51
CA PRO A 147 -2.15 19.46 -4.29
C PRO A 147 -3.22 20.56 -4.16
N ASP A 148 -2.93 21.75 -4.68
CA ASP A 148 -3.80 22.92 -4.59
C ASP A 148 -4.84 23.02 -5.72
N ASP A 149 -4.84 22.11 -6.68
CA ASP A 149 -5.76 22.12 -7.82
C ASP A 149 -7.00 21.28 -7.52
N HIS A 150 -8.05 21.92 -7.02
CA HIS A 150 -9.37 21.33 -6.76
C HIS A 150 -10.19 21.20 -8.06
N SER A 151 -9.63 20.54 -9.07
CA SER A 151 -10.30 20.32 -10.35
C SER A 151 -11.09 19.01 -10.37
N ILE A 152 -12.16 18.95 -11.19
CA ILE A 152 -12.93 17.72 -11.41
C ILE A 152 -12.05 16.61 -11.95
N ALA A 153 -11.02 16.95 -12.75
CA ALA A 153 -10.07 15.98 -13.27
C ALA A 153 -9.32 15.28 -12.12
N ASN A 154 -8.87 16.03 -11.11
CA ASN A 154 -8.21 15.46 -9.94
C ASN A 154 -9.15 14.58 -9.10
N MET A 155 -10.42 14.95 -8.96
CA MET A 155 -11.42 14.08 -8.32
C MET A 155 -11.55 12.73 -9.03
N ILE A 156 -11.58 12.72 -10.38
CA ILE A 156 -11.66 11.48 -11.16
C ILE A 156 -10.38 10.65 -10.95
N VAL A 157 -9.21 11.28 -10.97
CA VAL A 157 -7.94 10.59 -10.74
C VAL A 157 -7.91 9.96 -9.35
N PHE A 158 -8.35 10.68 -8.30
CA PHE A 158 -8.42 10.12 -6.95
C PHE A 158 -9.45 8.99 -6.83
N ALA A 159 -10.59 9.08 -7.53
CA ALA A 159 -11.53 7.97 -7.60
C ALA A 159 -10.92 6.73 -8.28
N VAL A 160 -10.21 6.89 -9.40
CA VAL A 160 -9.48 5.80 -10.06
C VAL A 160 -8.39 5.24 -9.15
N CYS A 161 -7.66 6.08 -8.43
CA CYS A 161 -6.67 5.64 -7.44
C CYS A 161 -7.31 4.85 -6.30
N GLY A 162 -8.49 5.24 -5.86
CA GLY A 162 -9.28 4.47 -4.90
C GLY A 162 -9.57 3.05 -5.39
N VAL A 163 -9.97 2.91 -6.66
CA VAL A 163 -10.17 1.59 -7.30
C VAL A 163 -8.87 0.79 -7.32
N LEU A 164 -7.75 1.40 -7.68
CA LEU A 164 -6.44 0.73 -7.69
C LEU A 164 -5.98 0.31 -6.29
N LEU A 165 -6.25 1.15 -5.28
CA LEU A 165 -6.01 0.81 -3.88
C LEU A 165 -6.86 -0.39 -3.45
N ALA A 166 -8.12 -0.48 -3.87
CA ALA A 166 -8.98 -1.63 -3.60
C ALA A 166 -8.37 -2.92 -4.15
N ILE A 167 -7.84 -2.87 -5.38
CA ILE A 167 -7.15 -4.00 -6.00
C ILE A 167 -5.99 -4.46 -5.12
N SER A 168 -5.16 -3.53 -4.65
CA SER A 168 -4.02 -3.86 -3.80
C SER A 168 -4.41 -4.43 -2.43
N LYS A 169 -5.60 -4.11 -1.92
CA LYS A 169 -6.10 -4.67 -0.65
C LYS A 169 -6.66 -6.08 -0.81
N ILE A 170 -7.18 -6.40 -1.99
CA ILE A 170 -7.68 -7.72 -2.33
C ILE A 170 -6.53 -8.68 -2.63
N MET A 171 -5.42 -8.18 -3.19
CA MET A 171 -4.25 -8.98 -3.52
C MET A 171 -3.28 -9.12 -2.34
N PRO A 172 -3.03 -10.35 -1.85
CA PRO A 172 -1.99 -10.55 -0.84
C PRO A 172 -0.61 -10.28 -1.45
N GLY A 173 0.22 -9.52 -0.73
CA GLY A 173 1.60 -9.21 -1.14
C GLY A 173 1.80 -7.89 -1.88
N ILE A 174 0.73 -7.10 -2.10
CA ILE A 174 0.85 -5.77 -2.69
C ILE A 174 0.48 -4.73 -1.64
N SER A 175 1.36 -3.75 -1.50
CA SER A 175 1.07 -2.57 -0.70
C SER A 175 0.39 -1.49 -1.56
N GLY A 176 -0.80 -1.04 -1.14
CA GLY A 176 -1.51 0.04 -1.83
C GLY A 176 -0.76 1.36 -1.85
N SER A 177 0.01 1.64 -0.81
CA SER A 177 0.89 2.80 -0.74
C SER A 177 2.01 2.75 -1.79
N SER A 178 2.54 1.58 -2.11
CA SER A 178 3.50 1.44 -3.22
C SER A 178 2.89 1.80 -4.57
N LEU A 179 1.59 1.49 -4.78
CA LEU A 179 0.88 1.94 -5.98
C LEU A 179 0.68 3.46 -6.00
N LEU A 180 0.34 4.07 -4.86
CA LEU A 180 0.23 5.53 -4.79
C LEU A 180 1.56 6.23 -5.06
N ILE A 181 2.68 5.67 -4.58
CA ILE A 181 4.03 6.18 -4.90
C ILE A 181 4.27 6.06 -6.41
N ALA A 182 3.98 4.91 -7.00
CA ALA A 182 4.12 4.68 -8.43
C ALA A 182 3.31 5.68 -9.28
N LEU A 183 2.16 6.12 -8.77
CA LEU A 183 1.29 7.11 -9.41
C LEU A 183 1.66 8.56 -9.08
N GLY A 184 2.67 8.79 -8.21
CA GLY A 184 3.03 10.13 -7.74
C GLY A 184 1.95 10.80 -6.87
N LEU A 185 1.07 10.01 -6.26
CA LEU A 185 -0.08 10.49 -5.49
C LEU A 185 0.04 10.23 -3.99
N PHE A 186 1.15 9.62 -3.56
CA PHE A 186 1.33 9.24 -2.16
C PHE A 186 1.34 10.46 -1.25
N ASP A 187 2.14 11.48 -1.57
CA ASP A 187 2.31 12.68 -0.76
C ASP A 187 1.00 13.46 -0.62
N VAL A 188 0.29 13.66 -1.75
CA VAL A 188 -1.02 14.34 -1.74
C VAL A 188 -2.04 13.55 -0.94
N THR A 189 -2.03 12.22 -1.04
CA THR A 189 -2.94 11.37 -0.27
C THR A 189 -2.64 11.44 1.23
N ILE A 190 -1.36 11.38 1.62
CA ILE A 190 -0.95 11.48 3.04
C ILE A 190 -1.28 12.84 3.61
N SER A 191 -0.97 13.92 2.88
CA SER A 191 -1.31 15.29 3.30
C SER A 191 -2.83 15.47 3.41
N SER A 192 -3.60 14.98 2.42
CA SER A 192 -5.08 15.03 2.48
C SER A 192 -5.65 14.27 3.68
N MET A 193 -5.04 13.13 4.06
CA MET A 193 -5.45 12.38 5.26
C MET A 193 -5.09 13.15 6.54
N ALA A 194 -3.89 13.74 6.61
CA ALA A 194 -3.42 14.49 7.78
C ALA A 194 -4.29 15.74 8.04
N HIS A 195 -4.71 16.42 6.97
CA HIS A 195 -5.52 17.65 7.02
C HIS A 195 -7.03 17.43 6.82
N LEU A 196 -7.49 16.17 6.68
CA LEU A 196 -8.88 15.78 6.40
C LEU A 196 -9.47 16.49 5.17
N ASP A 197 -8.67 16.62 4.09
CA ASP A 197 -9.14 17.22 2.85
C ASP A 197 -10.11 16.28 2.13
N MET A 198 -11.40 16.54 2.35
CA MET A 198 -12.50 15.74 1.79
C MET A 198 -12.62 15.85 0.28
N PHE A 199 -12.04 16.88 -0.34
CA PHE A 199 -12.06 17.01 -1.80
C PHE A 199 -11.32 15.86 -2.48
N PHE A 200 -10.21 15.41 -1.91
CA PHE A 200 -9.42 14.28 -2.38
C PHE A 200 -9.85 12.96 -1.73
N LEU A 201 -10.15 12.98 -0.42
CA LEU A 201 -10.49 11.76 0.31
C LEU A 201 -11.83 11.17 -0.08
N ALA A 202 -12.87 11.99 -0.33
CA ALA A 202 -14.19 11.47 -0.68
C ALA A 202 -14.18 10.70 -2.02
N PRO A 203 -13.60 11.21 -3.13
CA PRO A 203 -13.46 10.46 -4.37
C PRO A 203 -12.62 9.20 -4.20
N LEU A 204 -11.52 9.27 -3.44
CA LEU A 204 -10.66 8.12 -3.13
C LEU A 204 -11.47 7.01 -2.43
N CYS A 205 -12.25 7.37 -1.40
CA CYS A 205 -13.09 6.41 -0.66
C CYS A 205 -14.18 5.82 -1.56
N VAL A 206 -14.84 6.63 -2.39
CA VAL A 206 -15.84 6.16 -3.35
C VAL A 206 -15.21 5.18 -4.34
N GLY A 207 -14.03 5.52 -4.89
CA GLY A 207 -13.28 4.63 -5.77
C GLY A 207 -12.89 3.33 -5.10
N LEU A 208 -12.45 3.39 -3.84
CA LEU A 208 -12.09 2.21 -3.04
C LEU A 208 -13.29 1.27 -2.85
N VAL A 209 -14.47 1.81 -2.52
CA VAL A 209 -15.70 1.00 -2.38
C VAL A 209 -16.10 0.38 -3.72
N ILE A 210 -16.11 1.16 -4.80
CA ILE A 210 -16.40 0.66 -6.15
C ILE A 210 -15.40 -0.41 -6.56
N GLY A 211 -14.12 -0.20 -6.26
CA GLY A 211 -13.04 -1.15 -6.57
C GLY A 211 -13.20 -2.46 -5.81
N ILE A 212 -13.51 -2.42 -4.50
CA ILE A 212 -13.76 -3.62 -3.70
C ILE A 212 -14.93 -4.41 -4.26
N LEU A 213 -16.05 -3.74 -4.53
CA LEU A 213 -17.27 -4.42 -4.98
C LEU A 213 -17.19 -4.91 -6.43
N GLY A 214 -16.56 -4.12 -7.33
CA GLY A 214 -16.48 -4.41 -8.75
C GLY A 214 -15.29 -5.26 -9.14
N PHE A 215 -14.13 -5.04 -8.54
CA PHE A 215 -12.86 -5.63 -8.98
C PHE A 215 -12.50 -6.94 -8.29
N ALA A 216 -13.11 -7.26 -7.13
CA ALA A 216 -12.84 -8.50 -6.41
C ALA A 216 -12.99 -9.73 -7.31
N LYS A 217 -14.07 -9.78 -8.11
CA LYS A 217 -14.34 -10.86 -9.05
C LYS A 217 -13.33 -10.91 -10.21
N VAL A 218 -12.95 -9.75 -10.74
CA VAL A 218 -11.95 -9.64 -11.82
C VAL A 218 -10.59 -10.12 -11.31
N MET A 219 -10.19 -9.68 -10.12
CA MET A 219 -8.92 -10.11 -9.50
C MET A 219 -8.91 -11.60 -9.18
N GLU A 220 -10.00 -12.14 -8.62
CA GLU A 220 -10.13 -13.58 -8.40
C GLU A 220 -9.95 -14.35 -9.71
N TYR A 221 -10.58 -13.89 -10.78
CA TYR A 221 -10.43 -14.49 -12.11
C TYR A 221 -9.00 -14.41 -12.62
N CYS A 222 -8.35 -13.25 -12.52
CA CYS A 222 -6.96 -13.04 -12.94
C CYS A 222 -5.99 -13.91 -12.14
N LEU A 223 -6.13 -13.95 -10.81
CA LEU A 223 -5.27 -14.77 -9.95
C LEU A 223 -5.47 -16.27 -10.16
N LYS A 224 -6.70 -16.69 -10.49
CA LYS A 224 -7.02 -18.10 -10.72
C LYS A 224 -6.55 -18.61 -12.09
N ASN A 225 -6.68 -17.79 -13.14
CA ASN A 225 -6.41 -18.18 -14.51
C ASN A 225 -5.07 -17.66 -15.07
N TYR A 226 -4.58 -16.50 -14.57
CA TYR A 226 -3.40 -15.78 -15.05
C TYR A 226 -2.51 -15.34 -13.89
N ARG A 227 -2.29 -16.25 -12.92
CA ARG A 227 -1.58 -15.94 -11.68
C ARG A 227 -0.19 -15.38 -11.95
N MET A 228 0.59 -16.04 -12.79
CA MET A 228 1.96 -15.65 -13.07
C MET A 228 2.03 -14.29 -13.76
N GLU A 229 1.22 -14.08 -14.79
CA GLU A 229 1.14 -12.81 -15.51
C GLU A 229 0.73 -11.67 -14.59
N THR A 230 -0.24 -11.92 -13.71
CA THR A 230 -0.73 -10.92 -12.74
C THR A 230 0.37 -10.51 -11.78
N TYR A 231 1.10 -11.48 -11.20
CA TYR A 231 2.20 -11.15 -10.29
C TYR A 231 3.40 -10.52 -11.00
N PHE A 232 3.68 -10.88 -12.26
CA PHE A 232 4.72 -10.25 -13.06
C PHE A 232 4.36 -8.81 -13.44
N LEU A 233 3.08 -8.53 -13.75
CA LEU A 233 2.60 -7.16 -13.93
C LEU A 233 2.84 -6.31 -12.68
N ILE A 234 2.49 -6.84 -11.52
CA ILE A 234 2.69 -6.18 -10.22
C ILE A 234 4.17 -5.94 -9.96
N MET A 235 5.01 -6.93 -10.24
CA MET A 235 6.46 -6.80 -10.10
C MET A 235 7.00 -5.69 -11.02
N GLY A 236 6.47 -5.57 -12.26
CA GLY A 236 6.80 -4.48 -13.16
C GLY A 236 6.44 -3.11 -12.60
N LEU A 237 5.23 -2.96 -12.06
CA LEU A 237 4.79 -1.73 -11.38
C LEU A 237 5.66 -1.43 -10.14
N THR A 238 5.99 -2.45 -9.36
CA THR A 238 6.82 -2.30 -8.14
C THR A 238 8.25 -1.87 -8.49
N VAL A 239 8.88 -2.51 -9.47
CA VAL A 239 10.22 -2.11 -9.94
C VAL A 239 10.19 -0.72 -10.56
N GLY A 240 9.14 -0.40 -11.33
CA GLY A 240 8.94 0.94 -11.88
C GLY A 240 8.83 2.01 -10.79
N SER A 241 8.10 1.74 -9.69
CA SER A 241 8.00 2.70 -8.57
C SER A 241 9.33 2.96 -7.89
N LEU A 242 10.22 1.96 -7.79
CA LEU A 242 11.60 2.17 -7.31
C LEU A 242 12.38 3.13 -8.20
N MET A 243 12.17 3.08 -9.53
CA MET A 243 12.82 4.02 -10.47
C MET A 243 12.35 5.46 -10.22
N ILE A 244 11.07 5.69 -9.94
CA ILE A 244 10.54 7.01 -9.58
C ILE A 244 11.23 7.53 -8.31
N ILE A 245 11.29 6.71 -7.25
CA ILE A 245 11.94 7.11 -6.00
C ILE A 245 13.41 7.46 -6.21
N ILE A 246 14.14 6.68 -7.03
CA ILE A 246 15.54 6.99 -7.37
C ILE A 246 15.63 8.34 -8.09
N GLN A 247 14.74 8.60 -9.05
CA GLN A 247 14.72 9.86 -9.79
C GLN A 247 14.47 11.05 -8.85
N GLU A 248 13.54 10.92 -7.90
CA GLU A 248 13.29 11.97 -6.90
C GLU A 248 14.49 12.18 -5.98
N LEU A 249 15.08 11.09 -5.45
CA LEU A 249 16.28 11.17 -4.60
C LEU A 249 17.44 11.89 -5.30
N VAL A 250 17.68 11.58 -6.58
CA VAL A 250 18.72 12.23 -7.38
C VAL A 250 18.35 13.69 -7.67
N GLY A 251 17.09 13.97 -7.94
CA GLY A 251 16.57 15.31 -8.24
C GLY A 251 16.68 16.29 -7.06
N MET A 252 16.75 15.80 -5.82
CA MET A 252 16.95 16.61 -4.62
C MET A 252 18.36 17.21 -4.49
N GLY A 253 19.33 16.81 -5.33
CA GLY A 253 20.70 17.33 -5.30
C GLY A 253 21.43 17.02 -3.99
N PRO A 254 21.53 15.74 -3.57
CA PRO A 254 21.97 15.36 -2.24
C PRO A 254 23.42 15.70 -1.94
N SER A 255 23.69 16.19 -0.73
CA SER A 255 25.05 16.30 -0.20
C SER A 255 25.60 14.91 0.19
N ALA A 256 26.90 14.80 0.43
CA ALA A 256 27.48 13.54 0.88
C ALA A 256 26.88 13.03 2.22
N ALA A 257 26.51 13.94 3.11
CA ALA A 257 25.85 13.59 4.36
C ALA A 257 24.42 13.05 4.14
N ASP A 258 23.68 13.65 3.22
CA ASP A 258 22.33 13.21 2.87
C ASP A 258 22.33 11.81 2.24
N ILE A 259 23.34 11.51 1.42
CA ILE A 259 23.51 10.17 0.83
C ILE A 259 23.73 9.13 1.92
N VAL A 260 24.58 9.43 2.93
CA VAL A 260 24.83 8.51 4.04
C VAL A 260 23.53 8.25 4.83
N ILE A 261 22.77 9.31 5.13
CA ILE A 261 21.50 9.20 5.84
C ILE A 261 20.49 8.38 5.00
N ALA A 262 20.40 8.64 3.70
CA ALA A 262 19.54 7.90 2.79
C ALA A 262 19.89 6.40 2.74
N VAL A 263 21.17 6.06 2.64
CA VAL A 263 21.64 4.66 2.64
C VAL A 263 21.26 3.97 3.96
N ILE A 264 21.49 4.63 5.09
CA ILE A 264 21.12 4.04 6.40
C ILE A 264 19.59 3.85 6.49
N ALA A 265 18.80 4.85 6.09
CA ALA A 265 17.36 4.76 6.09
C ALA A 265 16.85 3.65 5.17
N GLY A 266 17.44 3.50 3.98
CA GLY A 266 17.12 2.42 3.04
C GLY A 266 17.42 1.03 3.63
N ILE A 267 18.58 0.85 4.27
CA ILE A 267 18.93 -0.41 4.94
C ILE A 267 17.94 -0.72 6.07
N VAL A 268 17.55 0.28 6.85
CA VAL A 268 16.54 0.12 7.91
C VAL A 268 15.20 -0.29 7.28
N GLY A 269 14.80 0.32 6.16
CA GLY A 269 13.60 -0.06 5.43
C GLY A 269 13.61 -1.54 4.98
N VAL A 270 14.72 -2.00 4.39
CA VAL A 270 14.91 -3.42 4.01
C VAL A 270 14.80 -4.33 5.23
N ALA A 271 15.48 -3.98 6.33
CA ALA A 271 15.49 -4.79 7.55
C ALA A 271 14.10 -4.90 8.17
N VAL A 272 13.33 -3.80 8.21
CA VAL A 272 11.96 -3.76 8.73
C VAL A 272 11.04 -4.63 7.87
N SER A 273 11.05 -4.46 6.54
CA SER A 273 10.20 -5.24 5.63
C SER A 273 10.56 -6.73 5.68
N TYR A 274 11.86 -7.06 5.67
CA TYR A 274 12.32 -8.45 5.78
C TYR A 274 11.90 -9.09 7.11
N GLY A 275 12.01 -8.34 8.22
CA GLY A 275 11.57 -8.80 9.54
C GLY A 275 10.09 -9.15 9.56
N PHE A 276 9.22 -8.31 8.97
CA PHE A 276 7.79 -8.59 8.84
C PHE A 276 7.51 -9.83 7.98
N ASN A 277 8.23 -9.99 6.87
CA ASN A 277 8.04 -11.12 5.96
C ASN A 277 8.45 -12.45 6.60
N VAL A 278 9.60 -12.50 7.29
CA VAL A 278 10.08 -13.71 8.00
C VAL A 278 9.12 -14.08 9.12
N TYR A 279 8.68 -13.10 9.90
CA TYR A 279 7.75 -13.35 11.00
C TYR A 279 6.38 -13.82 10.49
N GLY A 280 5.87 -13.19 9.42
CA GLY A 280 4.62 -13.59 8.77
C GLY A 280 4.63 -15.01 8.21
N ARG A 281 5.77 -15.48 7.67
CA ARG A 281 5.92 -16.88 7.22
C ARG A 281 5.88 -17.88 8.38
N LYS A 282 6.47 -17.53 9.53
CA LYS A 282 6.46 -18.40 10.72
C LYS A 282 5.07 -18.56 11.35
N VAL A 283 4.18 -17.60 11.17
CA VAL A 283 2.81 -17.65 11.71
C VAL A 283 1.85 -18.41 10.78
N LYS A 284 2.18 -18.51 9.47
CA LYS A 284 1.36 -19.23 8.48
C LYS A 284 1.70 -20.71 8.34
N GLY A 285 2.84 -21.17 8.84
CA GLY A 285 3.27 -22.57 8.86
C GLY A 285 3.08 -23.20 10.22
#